data_ab45ee4e6e864bcb810e6a79cf259115
#
_entry.id   ab45ee4e6e864bcb810e6a79cf259115
#
_cell.length_a   1.000
_cell.length_b   1.000
_cell.length_c   1.000
_cell.angle_alpha   90.00
_cell.angle_beta   90.00
_cell.angle_gamma   90.00
#
_symmetry.space_group_name_H-M   'P 1'
#
loop_
_entity.id
_entity.type
_entity.pdbx_description
1 polymer ?
#
loop_
_entity_poly.entity_id
_entity_poly.type
_entity_poly.pdbx_seq_one_letter_code
_entity_poly.pdbx_strand_id
1 'polypeptide(L)'
;MAKTIKFSHDGKDYVLEFTRKSIEMMERQGFSISETTDKPMTMLPTLFRGAFLAHHKYVKAEVIDGLFSKITNREKLFQTLIEMYNEPIVALMNEPEADEGNISWTTD
;
A
#
# COMPACT_ATOMS: atom_id res chain seq x y z
N MET A 1 -7.71 -3.50 -11.78
CA MET A 1 -7.23 -4.56 -10.87
C MET A 1 -6.09 -4.05 -10.01
N ALA A 2 -6.14 -4.32 -8.73
CA ALA A 2 -5.06 -3.92 -7.84
C ALA A 2 -3.80 -4.74 -8.12
N LYS A 3 -2.67 -4.07 -8.21
CA LYS A 3 -1.37 -4.69 -8.38
C LYS A 3 -0.92 -5.29 -7.05
N THR A 4 -0.31 -6.46 -7.08
CA THR A 4 0.21 -7.12 -5.87
C THR A 4 1.67 -7.51 -6.08
N ILE A 5 2.38 -7.67 -4.96
CA ILE A 5 3.72 -8.24 -4.95
C ILE A 5 3.62 -9.57 -4.19
N LYS A 6 4.19 -10.62 -4.75
CA LYS A 6 4.17 -11.95 -4.14
C LYS A 6 5.58 -12.46 -3.97
N PHE A 7 5.85 -13.05 -2.81
CA PHE A 7 7.12 -13.72 -2.57
C PHE A 7 6.96 -14.79 -1.49
N SER A 8 7.93 -15.69 -1.40
CA SER A 8 7.95 -16.72 -0.37
C SER A 8 9.25 -16.66 0.41
N HIS A 9 9.19 -16.97 1.69
CA HIS A 9 10.35 -17.03 2.56
C HIS A 9 10.08 -18.00 3.70
N ASP A 10 11.03 -18.91 3.96
CA ASP A 10 10.93 -19.93 5.01
C ASP A 10 9.63 -20.73 4.96
N GLY A 11 9.19 -21.10 3.74
CA GLY A 11 7.99 -21.90 3.55
C GLY A 11 6.69 -21.13 3.68
N LYS A 12 6.73 -19.82 3.83
CA LYS A 12 5.54 -18.99 3.90
C LYS A 12 5.42 -18.12 2.65
N ASP A 13 4.20 -18.00 2.16
CA ASP A 13 3.89 -17.15 1.02
C ASP A 13 3.35 -15.82 1.52
N TYR A 14 3.84 -14.73 0.94
CA TYR A 14 3.41 -13.39 1.28
C TYR A 14 2.83 -12.70 0.06
N VAL A 15 1.72 -11.98 0.27
CA VAL A 15 1.09 -11.16 -0.75
C VAL A 15 1.01 -9.74 -0.20
N LEU A 16 1.67 -8.80 -0.87
CA LEU A 16 1.65 -7.41 -0.50
C LEU A 16 0.67 -6.67 -1.38
N GLU A 17 -0.15 -5.84 -0.79
CA GLU A 17 -1.18 -5.08 -1.49
C GLU A 17 -1.59 -3.86 -0.69
N PHE A 18 -1.97 -2.80 -1.38
CA PHE A 18 -2.62 -1.65 -0.75
C PHE A 18 -4.08 -1.62 -1.15
N THR A 19 -4.95 -1.53 -0.17
CA THR A 19 -6.38 -1.34 -0.36
C THR A 19 -6.77 0.01 0.22
N ARG A 20 -7.94 0.51 -0.15
CA ARG A 20 -8.46 1.75 0.44
C ARG A 20 -8.44 1.69 1.97
N LYS A 21 -8.87 0.55 2.52
CA LYS A 21 -8.90 0.39 3.98
C LYS A 21 -7.51 0.37 4.61
N SER A 22 -6.55 -0.33 3.99
CA SER A 22 -5.20 -0.38 4.54
C SER A 22 -4.53 0.99 4.48
N ILE A 23 -4.78 1.75 3.42
CA ILE A 23 -4.26 3.11 3.28
C ILE A 23 -4.86 4.03 4.36
N GLU A 24 -6.18 3.92 4.62
CA GLU A 24 -6.81 4.67 5.69
C GLU A 24 -6.15 4.39 7.04
N MET A 25 -5.85 3.13 7.31
CA MET A 25 -5.17 2.75 8.55
C MET A 25 -3.78 3.37 8.65
N MET A 26 -3.03 3.35 7.54
CA MET A 26 -1.69 3.95 7.51
C MET A 26 -1.74 5.45 7.76
N GLU A 27 -2.68 6.15 7.13
CA GLU A 27 -2.83 7.60 7.31
C GLU A 27 -3.21 7.95 8.74
N ARG A 28 -4.07 7.15 9.37
CA ARG A 28 -4.43 7.35 10.78
C ARG A 28 -3.25 7.20 11.71
N GLN A 29 -2.25 6.42 11.30
CA GLN A 29 -1.02 6.23 12.08
C GLN A 29 0.06 7.26 11.73
N GLY A 30 -0.26 8.24 10.92
CA GLY A 30 0.64 9.33 10.59
C GLY A 30 1.47 9.14 9.32
N PHE A 31 1.19 8.09 8.54
CA PHE A 31 1.90 7.91 7.27
C PHE A 31 1.43 8.93 6.23
N SER A 32 2.38 9.49 5.49
CA SER A 32 2.10 10.37 4.35
C SER A 32 3.01 10.00 3.20
N ILE A 33 2.40 9.65 2.06
CA ILE A 33 3.18 9.28 0.87
C ILE A 33 4.04 10.44 0.37
N SER A 34 3.58 11.66 0.54
CA SER A 34 4.34 12.84 0.11
C SER A 34 5.60 13.05 0.94
N GLU A 35 5.69 12.49 2.13
CA GLU A 35 6.84 12.61 3.01
C GLU A 35 7.93 11.57 2.75
N THR A 36 7.71 10.64 1.82
CA THR A 36 8.70 9.59 1.54
C THR A 36 10.02 10.18 1.02
N THR A 37 9.96 11.30 0.33
CA THR A 37 11.16 11.98 -0.16
C THR A 37 11.88 12.73 0.96
N ASP A 38 11.13 13.37 1.85
CA ASP A 38 11.70 14.20 2.93
C ASP A 38 12.15 13.39 4.13
N LYS A 39 11.45 12.30 4.42
CA LYS A 39 11.71 11.46 5.60
C LYS A 39 11.84 9.98 5.23
N PRO A 40 12.79 9.63 4.35
CA PRO A 40 12.85 8.26 3.84
C PRO A 40 13.15 7.22 4.91
N MET A 41 13.95 7.55 5.92
CA MET A 41 14.31 6.59 6.96
C MET A 41 13.10 6.12 7.78
N THR A 42 12.06 6.95 7.88
CA THR A 42 10.83 6.62 8.60
C THR A 42 9.75 6.13 7.66
N MET A 43 9.58 6.82 6.53
CA MET A 43 8.45 6.57 5.64
C MET A 43 8.61 5.33 4.76
N LEU A 44 9.82 5.04 4.27
CA LEU A 44 10.01 3.87 3.41
C LEU A 44 9.79 2.55 4.16
N PRO A 45 10.36 2.35 5.36
CA PRO A 45 10.01 1.16 6.14
C PRO A 45 8.52 1.07 6.46
N THR A 46 7.87 2.20 6.75
CA THR A 46 6.44 2.24 7.04
C THR A 46 5.62 1.84 5.81
N LEU A 47 6.02 2.29 4.63
CA LEU A 47 5.37 1.90 3.38
C LEU A 47 5.43 0.38 3.17
N PHE A 48 6.61 -0.21 3.38
CA PHE A 48 6.78 -1.65 3.27
C PHE A 48 5.90 -2.40 4.26
N ARG A 49 5.92 -1.99 5.53
CA ARG A 49 5.08 -2.61 6.57
C ARG A 49 3.60 -2.49 6.23
N GLY A 50 3.17 -1.34 5.74
CA GLY A 50 1.77 -1.11 5.40
C GLY A 50 1.26 -2.02 4.30
N ALA A 51 2.13 -2.45 3.40
CA ALA A 51 1.77 -3.36 2.32
C ALA A 51 1.36 -4.75 2.82
N PHE A 52 1.69 -5.10 4.06
CA PHE A 52 1.28 -6.38 4.67
C PHE A 52 -0.13 -6.35 5.26
N LEU A 53 -0.69 -5.17 5.49
CA LEU A 53 -1.95 -5.04 6.24
C LEU A 53 -3.15 -5.73 5.60
N ALA A 54 -3.22 -5.74 4.27
CA ALA A 54 -4.38 -6.31 3.58
C ALA A 54 -4.51 -7.83 3.76
N HIS A 55 -3.39 -8.54 3.75
CA HIS A 55 -3.38 -10.02 3.77
C HIS A 55 -2.67 -10.61 4.99
N HIS A 56 -1.82 -9.84 5.65
CA HIS A 56 -0.96 -10.35 6.72
C HIS A 56 -1.02 -9.43 7.94
N LYS A 57 -2.21 -9.11 8.36
CA LYS A 57 -2.50 -8.15 9.42
C LYS A 57 -1.80 -8.49 10.75
N TYR A 58 -1.61 -9.78 11.02
CA TYR A 58 -1.06 -10.23 12.30
C TYR A 58 0.43 -10.53 12.27
N VAL A 59 1.11 -10.30 11.15
CA VAL A 59 2.56 -10.49 11.09
C VAL A 59 3.23 -9.38 11.90
N LYS A 60 4.13 -9.77 12.79
CA LYS A 60 4.81 -8.82 13.68
C LYS A 60 5.78 -7.94 12.91
N ALA A 61 5.94 -6.70 13.36
CA ALA A 61 6.87 -5.75 12.75
C ALA A 61 8.29 -6.29 12.68
N GLU A 62 8.73 -7.03 13.70
CA GLU A 62 10.07 -7.65 13.73
C GLU A 62 10.26 -8.62 12.56
N VAL A 63 9.22 -9.41 12.24
CA VAL A 63 9.27 -10.35 11.12
C VAL A 63 9.36 -9.57 9.80
N ILE A 64 8.55 -8.53 9.65
CA ILE A 64 8.56 -7.70 8.44
C ILE A 64 9.93 -7.03 8.25
N ASP A 65 10.50 -6.50 9.30
CA ASP A 65 11.82 -5.86 9.24
C ASP A 65 12.91 -6.89 8.88
N GLY A 66 12.77 -8.11 9.38
CA GLY A 66 13.68 -9.20 9.02
C GLY A 66 13.57 -9.57 7.54
N LEU A 67 12.37 -9.59 7.00
CA LEU A 67 12.14 -9.83 5.57
C LEU A 67 12.75 -8.71 4.75
N PHE A 68 12.54 -7.46 5.17
CA PHE A 68 13.09 -6.32 4.46
C PHE A 68 14.62 -6.37 4.39
N SER A 69 15.27 -6.83 5.45
CA SER A 69 16.73 -6.92 5.47
C SER A 69 17.29 -7.92 4.46
N LYS A 70 16.46 -8.86 4.00
CA LYS A 70 16.87 -9.92 3.07
C LYS A 70 16.36 -9.73 1.65
N ILE A 71 15.38 -8.86 1.45
CA ILE A 71 14.78 -8.68 0.13
C ILE A 71 15.75 -7.94 -0.80
N THR A 72 15.78 -8.36 -2.06
CA THR A 72 16.68 -7.78 -3.07
C THR A 72 15.93 -6.82 -3.97
N ASN A 73 16.66 -6.10 -4.82
CA ASN A 73 16.10 -5.17 -5.80
C ASN A 73 15.19 -4.13 -5.16
N ARG A 74 15.68 -3.51 -4.10
CA ARG A 74 14.89 -2.59 -3.27
C ARG A 74 14.43 -1.34 -3.99
N GLU A 75 15.24 -0.84 -4.93
CA GLU A 75 14.86 0.34 -5.70
C GLU A 75 13.58 0.08 -6.49
N LYS A 76 13.54 -1.04 -7.23
CA LYS A 76 12.35 -1.43 -7.96
C LYS A 76 11.18 -1.76 -7.02
N LEU A 77 11.50 -2.37 -5.88
CA LEU A 77 10.49 -2.68 -4.86
C LEU A 77 9.76 -1.42 -4.42
N PHE A 78 10.48 -0.36 -4.07
CA PHE A 78 9.85 0.87 -3.61
C PHE A 78 9.14 1.61 -4.73
N GLN A 79 9.68 1.59 -5.96
CA GLN A 79 8.95 2.14 -7.10
C GLN A 79 7.60 1.44 -7.29
N THR A 80 7.60 0.12 -7.20
CA THR A 80 6.39 -0.67 -7.34
C THR A 80 5.40 -0.41 -6.20
N LEU A 81 5.91 -0.34 -4.97
CA LEU A 81 5.06 -0.06 -3.80
C LEU A 81 4.39 1.31 -3.91
N ILE A 82 5.12 2.31 -4.39
CA ILE A 82 4.56 3.65 -4.57
C ILE A 82 3.45 3.63 -5.65
N GLU A 83 3.68 2.93 -6.76
CA GLU A 83 2.67 2.77 -7.80
C GLU A 83 1.41 2.09 -7.23
N MET A 84 1.61 1.01 -6.48
CA MET A 84 0.51 0.27 -5.84
C MET A 84 -0.27 1.14 -4.86
N TYR A 85 0.44 1.96 -4.08
CA TYR A 85 -0.18 2.86 -3.13
C TYR A 85 -1.07 3.90 -3.82
N ASN A 86 -0.64 4.37 -4.97
CA ASN A 86 -1.39 5.39 -5.70
C ASN A 86 -2.62 4.86 -6.43
N GLU A 87 -2.67 3.56 -6.75
CA GLU A 87 -3.81 2.99 -7.48
C GLU A 87 -5.16 3.21 -6.77
N PRO A 88 -5.32 2.87 -5.48
CA PRO A 88 -6.60 3.12 -4.79
C PRO A 88 -6.94 4.61 -4.68
N ILE A 89 -5.93 5.47 -4.60
CA ILE A 89 -6.14 6.92 -4.56
C ILE A 89 -6.72 7.41 -5.88
N VAL A 90 -6.13 6.97 -7.00
CA VAL A 90 -6.64 7.31 -8.33
C VAL A 90 -8.05 6.76 -8.52
N ALA A 91 -8.29 5.50 -8.10
CA ALA A 91 -9.60 4.88 -8.20
C ALA A 91 -10.66 5.64 -7.42
N LEU A 92 -10.29 6.27 -6.30
CA LEU A 92 -11.21 7.06 -5.51
C LEU A 92 -11.75 8.26 -6.27
N MET A 93 -10.96 8.80 -7.20
CA MET A 93 -11.34 9.95 -8.02
C MET A 93 -12.02 9.56 -9.32
N ASN A 94 -12.02 8.28 -9.69
CA ASN A 94 -12.67 7.82 -10.91
C ASN A 94 -14.19 7.80 -10.73
N GLU A 95 -14.90 8.14 -11.81
CA GLU A 95 -16.35 8.09 -11.82
C GLU A 95 -16.85 6.65 -11.94
N PRO A 96 -18.04 6.36 -11.37
CA PRO A 96 -18.61 5.02 -11.51
C PRO A 96 -19.04 4.76 -12.95
N GLU A 97 -19.18 3.48 -13.28
CA GLU A 97 -19.67 3.05 -14.59
C GLU A 97 -21.09 3.58 -14.83
N ALA A 98 -21.41 3.80 -16.09
CA ALA A 98 -22.64 4.51 -16.49
C ALA A 98 -23.95 3.88 -16.00
N ASP A 99 -23.98 2.59 -15.75
CA ASP A 99 -25.24 1.89 -15.40
C ASP A 99 -25.32 1.47 -13.94
N GLU A 100 -24.60 2.15 -13.05
CA GLU A 100 -24.53 1.78 -11.64
C GLU A 100 -25.41 2.63 -10.73
N GLY A 101 -26.54 3.15 -11.24
CA GLY A 101 -27.43 3.97 -10.43
C GLY A 101 -26.75 5.28 -10.00
N ASN A 102 -26.14 5.95 -10.95
CA ASN A 102 -25.33 7.13 -10.74
C ASN A 102 -26.12 8.29 -10.10
N ILE A 103 -25.44 9.02 -9.24
CA ILE A 103 -26.01 10.18 -8.57
C ILE A 103 -25.36 11.44 -9.14
N SER A 104 -26.20 12.35 -9.61
CA SER A 104 -25.74 13.69 -10.03
C SER A 104 -25.96 14.65 -8.88
N TRP A 105 -25.13 15.66 -8.77
CA TRP A 105 -25.27 16.68 -7.75
C TRP A 105 -25.02 18.07 -8.33
N THR A 106 -25.57 19.08 -7.68
CA THR A 106 -25.38 20.47 -8.08
C THR A 106 -25.12 21.34 -6.85
N THR A 107 -24.58 22.53 -7.09
CA THR A 107 -24.45 23.54 -6.03
C THR A 107 -25.40 24.67 -6.29
N ASP A 108 -25.91 25.30 -5.23
CA ASP A 108 -26.78 26.48 -5.34
C ASP A 108 -25.96 27.76 -5.32
#